data_d3bb11e17246455d3f56582c8881f06a
#
_entry.id   d3bb11e17246455d3f56582c8881f06a
#
_cell.length_a   1.000
_cell.length_b   1.000
_cell.length_c   1.000
_cell.angle_alpha   90.00
_cell.angle_beta   90.00
_cell.angle_gamma   90.00
#
_symmetry.space_group_name_H-M   'P 1'
#
loop_
_entity.id
_entity.type
_entity.pdbx_description
1 polymer ?
#
loop_
_entity_poly.entity_id
_entity_poly.type
_entity_poly.pdbx_seq_one_letter_code
_entity_poly.pdbx_strand_id
1 'polypeptide(L)'
;MFQVINLRITQEQFDELYPDLVGHYHFFDNPPANNIKPEDFERRYLNNKLWRINNLYSVIDKYGAPVTFRMNYAQHVVYAATRKHPRIIILKSRQQGISTFWLVSYFDDAVWAPFMNIGLMAQGTDEASTLLERAKFLWDTLDPHVKNFSQAVLEKDNTKEFSFNNGSTIFIRVSFRSTTLQRLHISEMGKIANNSPKRAKEVKTGTLQALARGNTGVIESTAEGKNMFKTIWDDSVLALESGQLAPKDFYPVFLSWIDDPDCILDIDQAIDDEAAEYFKQLEFKTDRKLNVEQKNFWIAQRRELGGDIFQEYPGSPEEAFTASKDGTFYARQFNEEVVRKGGVQRDLYDPNLPTDVYLDLGVDDYFVLLFVQWYRGKWRIVGEYWNNGYAMGHYLDHIKDSKFDVRAVRFPHDVKVRELGASRRNGTAKTRYEMVLEYKKAEELDWRIDVLPKASIENGIEAVRRIIPNLFVDASCKYTIDCFFNYSKEWDDK
;
A
#
# COMPACT_ATOMS: atom_id res chain seq x y z
N MET A 1 -4.79 -16.41 39.20
CA MET A 1 -5.76 -15.37 39.58
C MET A 1 -5.80 -14.38 38.42
N PHE A 2 -6.84 -14.41 37.59
CA PHE A 2 -6.95 -13.49 36.45
C PHE A 2 -7.17 -12.08 37.00
N GLN A 3 -6.28 -11.14 36.62
CA GLN A 3 -6.40 -9.72 37.01
C GLN A 3 -7.67 -9.10 36.41
N VAL A 4 -8.17 -8.05 37.05
CA VAL A 4 -9.28 -7.24 36.53
C VAL A 4 -8.99 -6.86 35.09
N ILE A 5 -9.93 -7.14 34.22
CA ILE A 5 -9.77 -6.97 32.78
C ILE A 5 -10.63 -5.79 32.37
N ASN A 6 -10.03 -4.80 31.75
CA ASN A 6 -10.78 -3.77 31.04
C ASN A 6 -10.48 -3.96 29.54
N LEU A 7 -11.49 -4.16 28.72
CA LEU A 7 -11.36 -4.04 27.30
C LEU A 7 -10.84 -2.63 26.97
N ARG A 8 -9.96 -2.51 25.97
CA ARG A 8 -9.45 -1.22 25.53
C ARG A 8 -10.37 -0.50 24.54
N ILE A 9 -11.69 -0.78 24.66
CA ILE A 9 -12.76 -0.13 23.90
C ILE A 9 -13.94 0.13 24.83
N THR A 10 -14.77 1.11 24.51
CA THR A 10 -15.98 1.42 25.25
C THR A 10 -17.08 0.41 24.94
N GLN A 11 -18.14 0.36 25.77
CA GLN A 11 -19.31 -0.45 25.49
C GLN A 11 -19.96 -0.07 24.16
N GLU A 12 -20.06 1.22 23.86
CA GLU A 12 -20.64 1.72 22.61
C GLU A 12 -19.82 1.22 21.39
N GLN A 13 -18.51 1.33 21.42
CA GLN A 13 -17.61 0.78 20.39
C GLN A 13 -17.74 -0.74 20.26
N PHE A 14 -17.88 -1.45 21.38
CA PHE A 14 -18.09 -2.90 21.36
C PHE A 14 -19.41 -3.28 20.69
N ASP A 15 -20.50 -2.63 21.05
CA ASP A 15 -21.84 -2.92 20.51
C ASP A 15 -21.90 -2.58 19.00
N GLU A 16 -21.22 -1.54 18.55
CA GLU A 16 -21.10 -1.19 17.13
C GLU A 16 -20.30 -2.26 16.34
N LEU A 17 -19.14 -2.67 16.87
CA LEU A 17 -18.26 -3.62 16.21
C LEU A 17 -18.82 -5.05 16.22
N TYR A 18 -19.54 -5.42 17.27
CA TYR A 18 -20.07 -6.76 17.50
C TYR A 18 -21.59 -6.76 17.69
N PRO A 19 -22.38 -6.43 16.66
CA PRO A 19 -23.84 -6.31 16.77
C PRO A 19 -24.54 -7.62 17.20
N ASP A 20 -23.89 -8.76 16.95
CA ASP A 20 -24.35 -10.08 17.42
C ASP A 20 -24.00 -10.38 18.88
N LEU A 21 -23.20 -9.55 19.52
CA LEU A 21 -22.79 -9.65 20.94
C LEU A 21 -23.29 -8.48 21.79
N VAL A 22 -24.22 -7.69 21.31
CA VAL A 22 -24.83 -6.58 22.06
C VAL A 22 -25.39 -7.11 23.39
N GLY A 23 -25.09 -6.39 24.47
CA GLY A 23 -25.45 -6.81 25.86
C GLY A 23 -24.45 -7.77 26.50
N HIS A 24 -23.41 -8.22 25.81
CA HIS A 24 -22.38 -9.12 26.34
C HIS A 24 -21.06 -8.40 26.69
N TYR A 25 -20.98 -7.06 26.59
CA TYR A 25 -19.77 -6.29 26.89
C TYR A 25 -19.15 -6.71 28.25
N HIS A 26 -19.93 -6.75 29.31
CA HIS A 26 -19.43 -7.09 30.65
C HIS A 26 -18.90 -8.52 30.77
N PHE A 27 -19.31 -9.43 29.90
CA PHE A 27 -18.74 -10.78 29.85
C PHE A 27 -17.27 -10.75 29.41
N PHE A 28 -16.92 -9.83 28.50
CA PHE A 28 -15.56 -9.68 27.99
C PHE A 28 -14.72 -8.70 28.81
N ASP A 29 -15.36 -7.72 29.45
CA ASP A 29 -14.70 -6.67 30.20
C ASP A 29 -14.39 -7.04 31.65
N ASN A 30 -15.19 -7.92 32.25
CA ASN A 30 -15.04 -8.32 33.65
C ASN A 30 -14.33 -9.68 33.79
N PRO A 31 -13.52 -9.87 34.84
CA PRO A 31 -12.94 -11.18 35.14
C PRO A 31 -14.05 -12.18 35.48
N PRO A 32 -13.81 -13.49 35.23
CA PRO A 32 -14.68 -14.53 35.73
C PRO A 32 -14.87 -14.44 37.25
N ALA A 33 -16.05 -14.79 37.73
CA ALA A 33 -16.32 -14.82 39.17
C ALA A 33 -15.32 -15.75 39.89
N ASN A 34 -14.82 -15.34 41.04
CA ASN A 34 -13.80 -16.08 41.82
C ASN A 34 -14.22 -17.50 42.20
N ASN A 35 -15.52 -17.77 42.22
CA ASN A 35 -16.12 -19.07 42.61
C ASN A 35 -16.72 -19.83 41.43
N ILE A 36 -16.37 -19.47 40.18
CA ILE A 36 -16.85 -20.21 39.00
C ILE A 36 -16.30 -21.62 38.99
N LYS A 37 -17.18 -22.61 38.73
CA LYS A 37 -16.73 -24.00 38.59
C LYS A 37 -15.83 -24.16 37.37
N PRO A 38 -14.79 -25.04 37.42
CA PRO A 38 -13.91 -25.27 36.29
C PRO A 38 -14.63 -25.55 34.96
N GLU A 39 -15.64 -26.44 35.00
CA GLU A 39 -16.44 -26.83 33.83
C GLU A 39 -17.21 -25.65 33.21
N ASP A 40 -17.74 -24.75 34.06
CA ASP A 40 -18.44 -23.55 33.60
C ASP A 40 -17.47 -22.52 33.06
N PHE A 41 -16.27 -22.41 33.66
CA PHE A 41 -15.19 -21.56 33.14
C PHE A 41 -14.75 -22.02 31.75
N GLU A 42 -14.47 -23.30 31.58
CA GLU A 42 -14.11 -23.93 30.33
C GLU A 42 -15.19 -23.69 29.26
N ARG A 43 -16.43 -24.03 29.55
CA ARG A 43 -17.52 -23.88 28.60
C ARG A 43 -17.79 -22.45 28.18
N ARG A 44 -17.73 -21.49 29.11
CA ARG A 44 -18.12 -20.10 28.86
C ARG A 44 -16.98 -19.25 28.31
N TYR A 45 -15.78 -19.42 28.83
CA TYR A 45 -14.64 -18.54 28.55
C TYR A 45 -13.62 -19.17 27.60
N LEU A 46 -13.16 -20.39 27.88
CA LEU A 46 -12.13 -21.03 27.05
C LEU A 46 -12.62 -21.41 25.64
N ASN A 47 -13.94 -21.65 25.48
CA ASN A 47 -14.50 -21.86 24.14
C ASN A 47 -14.74 -20.58 23.33
N ASN A 48 -14.51 -19.39 23.91
CA ASN A 48 -14.71 -18.13 23.24
C ASN A 48 -13.38 -17.53 22.77
N LYS A 49 -13.15 -17.50 21.46
CA LYS A 49 -11.90 -16.97 20.86
C LYS A 49 -11.65 -15.52 21.23
N LEU A 50 -12.66 -14.64 21.18
CA LEU A 50 -12.49 -13.22 21.51
C LEU A 50 -12.04 -13.04 22.96
N TRP A 51 -12.58 -13.86 23.87
CA TRP A 51 -12.15 -13.85 25.27
C TRP A 51 -10.72 -14.38 25.41
N ARG A 52 -10.37 -15.52 24.78
CA ARG A 52 -9.02 -16.10 24.84
C ARG A 52 -7.95 -15.13 24.37
N ILE A 53 -8.15 -14.50 23.21
CA ILE A 53 -7.20 -13.51 22.66
C ILE A 53 -6.93 -12.40 23.68
N ASN A 54 -7.93 -11.88 24.36
CA ASN A 54 -7.78 -10.77 25.30
C ASN A 54 -7.29 -11.19 26.71
N ASN A 55 -7.13 -12.49 26.99
CA ASN A 55 -6.93 -12.94 28.36
C ASN A 55 -5.82 -13.97 28.55
N LEU A 56 -5.48 -14.77 27.55
CA LEU A 56 -4.61 -15.92 27.75
C LEU A 56 -3.16 -15.69 27.35
N TYR A 57 -2.91 -14.78 26.43
CA TYR A 57 -1.60 -14.64 25.80
C TYR A 57 -0.80 -13.48 26.36
N SER A 58 0.50 -13.68 26.50
CA SER A 58 1.44 -12.62 26.91
C SER A 58 2.28 -12.18 25.71
N VAL A 59 2.51 -10.88 25.62
CA VAL A 59 3.39 -10.27 24.61
C VAL A 59 4.40 -9.35 25.29
N ILE A 60 5.48 -9.02 24.62
CA ILE A 60 6.39 -7.98 25.07
C ILE A 60 5.88 -6.63 24.55
N ASP A 61 5.68 -5.69 25.44
CA ASP A 61 5.22 -4.32 25.10
C ASP A 61 6.34 -3.46 24.51
N LYS A 62 6.01 -2.21 24.15
CA LYS A 62 6.97 -1.24 23.62
C LYS A 62 8.08 -0.82 24.59
N TYR A 63 7.95 -1.16 25.87
CA TYR A 63 8.94 -0.89 26.93
C TYR A 63 9.79 -2.13 27.27
N GLY A 64 9.59 -3.26 26.56
CA GLY A 64 10.31 -4.51 26.81
C GLY A 64 9.74 -5.34 27.96
N ALA A 65 8.56 -5.02 28.48
CA ALA A 65 7.93 -5.74 29.60
C ALA A 65 6.93 -6.79 29.09
N PRO A 66 6.88 -7.99 29.71
CA PRO A 66 5.84 -8.96 29.45
C PRO A 66 4.49 -8.48 30.00
N VAL A 67 3.49 -8.40 29.13
CA VAL A 67 2.13 -7.97 29.48
C VAL A 67 1.10 -8.93 28.88
N THR A 68 -0.06 -9.06 29.53
CA THR A 68 -1.18 -9.79 28.93
C THR A 68 -1.66 -9.02 27.70
N PHE A 69 -1.72 -9.72 26.57
CA PHE A 69 -2.21 -9.13 25.32
C PHE A 69 -3.70 -8.76 25.47
N ARG A 70 -4.01 -7.54 25.06
CA ARG A 70 -5.39 -7.02 24.99
C ARG A 70 -5.52 -6.19 23.74
N MET A 71 -6.52 -6.53 22.96
CA MET A 71 -6.79 -5.84 21.71
C MET A 71 -7.07 -4.35 21.98
N ASN A 72 -6.39 -3.49 21.21
CA ASN A 72 -6.73 -2.08 21.10
C ASN A 72 -7.89 -1.88 20.09
N TYR A 73 -8.37 -0.65 19.95
CA TYR A 73 -9.49 -0.34 19.07
C TYR A 73 -9.24 -0.79 17.61
N ALA A 74 -8.09 -0.47 17.04
CA ALA A 74 -7.74 -0.85 15.67
C ALA A 74 -7.78 -2.39 15.47
N GLN A 75 -7.31 -3.15 16.45
CA GLN A 75 -7.32 -4.61 16.42
C GLN A 75 -8.74 -5.17 16.54
N HIS A 76 -9.62 -4.54 17.33
CA HIS A 76 -11.04 -4.88 17.37
C HIS A 76 -11.73 -4.61 16.03
N VAL A 77 -11.44 -3.49 15.37
CA VAL A 77 -11.97 -3.15 14.04
C VAL A 77 -11.61 -4.24 13.02
N VAL A 78 -10.32 -4.62 12.92
CA VAL A 78 -9.90 -5.64 11.95
C VAL A 78 -10.43 -7.04 12.30
N TYR A 79 -10.55 -7.37 13.58
CA TYR A 79 -11.16 -8.63 14.00
C TYR A 79 -12.65 -8.70 13.62
N ALA A 80 -13.40 -7.63 13.90
CA ALA A 80 -14.81 -7.53 13.53
C ALA A 80 -15.01 -7.60 12.01
N ALA A 81 -14.13 -6.94 11.23
CA ALA A 81 -14.15 -7.00 9.78
C ALA A 81 -13.97 -8.43 9.25
N THR A 82 -13.02 -9.22 9.82
CA THR A 82 -12.79 -10.62 9.38
C THR A 82 -13.90 -11.58 9.73
N ARG A 83 -14.74 -11.26 10.70
CA ARG A 83 -15.94 -12.06 10.99
C ARG A 83 -17.00 -11.97 9.88
N LYS A 84 -17.01 -10.87 9.12
CA LYS A 84 -17.93 -10.62 8.00
C LYS A 84 -17.28 -10.91 6.65
N HIS A 85 -16.01 -10.59 6.51
CA HIS A 85 -15.24 -10.68 5.27
C HIS A 85 -13.98 -11.51 5.50
N PRO A 86 -13.90 -12.75 4.99
CA PRO A 86 -12.74 -13.62 5.25
C PRO A 86 -11.43 -13.09 4.63
N ARG A 87 -11.51 -12.15 3.71
CA ARG A 87 -10.33 -11.49 3.12
C ARG A 87 -10.40 -9.99 3.34
N ILE A 88 -9.38 -9.44 3.99
CA ILE A 88 -9.27 -7.99 4.25
C ILE A 88 -7.90 -7.46 3.81
N ILE A 89 -7.89 -6.24 3.29
CA ILE A 89 -6.69 -5.46 3.08
C ILE A 89 -6.71 -4.25 4.01
N ILE A 90 -5.62 -4.05 4.73
CA ILE A 90 -5.52 -3.03 5.79
C ILE A 90 -4.49 -1.99 5.39
N LEU A 91 -4.95 -0.78 5.14
CA LEU A 91 -4.12 0.42 5.06
C LEU A 91 -4.13 1.08 6.43
N LYS A 92 -2.98 1.25 7.03
CA LYS A 92 -2.87 1.67 8.43
C LYS A 92 -1.84 2.76 8.66
N SER A 93 -2.02 3.52 9.73
CA SER A 93 -0.94 4.28 10.34
C SER A 93 0.06 3.37 11.03
N ARG A 94 1.24 3.92 11.33
CA ARG A 94 2.34 3.18 11.95
C ARG A 94 2.00 2.75 13.39
N GLN A 95 2.59 1.64 13.85
CA GLN A 95 2.62 1.16 15.23
C GLN A 95 1.28 0.76 15.88
N GLN A 96 0.24 0.48 15.11
CA GLN A 96 -1.07 0.04 15.65
C GLN A 96 -1.11 -1.42 16.14
N GLY A 97 0.01 -2.12 16.15
CA GLY A 97 0.12 -3.48 16.69
C GLY A 97 -0.60 -4.55 15.89
N ILE A 98 -0.94 -4.30 14.62
CA ILE A 98 -1.73 -5.21 13.77
C ILE A 98 -1.01 -6.53 13.51
N SER A 99 0.31 -6.51 13.22
CA SER A 99 1.08 -7.74 13.03
C SER A 99 1.14 -8.61 14.30
N THR A 100 1.25 -7.99 15.49
CA THR A 100 1.18 -8.70 16.77
C THR A 100 -0.19 -9.32 16.99
N PHE A 101 -1.27 -8.60 16.67
CA PHE A 101 -2.63 -9.12 16.78
C PHE A 101 -2.83 -10.36 15.89
N TRP A 102 -2.41 -10.32 14.62
CA TRP A 102 -2.57 -11.48 13.73
C TRP A 102 -1.72 -12.67 14.18
N LEU A 103 -0.51 -12.42 14.72
CA LEU A 103 0.28 -13.49 15.32
C LEU A 103 -0.49 -14.16 16.48
N VAL A 104 -1.01 -13.38 17.45
CA VAL A 104 -1.76 -13.90 18.58
C VAL A 104 -3.04 -14.62 18.13
N SER A 105 -3.82 -14.01 17.23
CA SER A 105 -5.07 -14.58 16.73
C SER A 105 -4.88 -15.89 15.98
N TYR A 106 -3.82 -16.00 15.18
CA TYR A 106 -3.53 -17.20 14.41
C TYR A 106 -2.82 -18.27 15.24
N PHE A 107 -2.05 -17.85 16.24
CA PHE A 107 -1.52 -18.76 17.25
C PHE A 107 -2.66 -19.40 18.05
N ASP A 108 -3.67 -18.62 18.44
CA ASP A 108 -4.90 -19.14 19.06
C ASP A 108 -5.59 -20.18 18.15
N ASP A 109 -5.73 -19.88 16.84
CA ASP A 109 -6.30 -20.86 15.90
C ASP A 109 -5.50 -22.17 15.87
N ALA A 110 -4.16 -22.11 15.89
CA ALA A 110 -3.32 -23.31 15.85
C ALA A 110 -3.43 -24.15 17.11
N VAL A 111 -3.57 -23.53 18.28
CA VAL A 111 -3.72 -24.22 19.57
C VAL A 111 -5.10 -24.86 19.72
N TRP A 112 -6.16 -24.15 19.30
CA TRP A 112 -7.55 -24.53 19.61
C TRP A 112 -8.31 -25.21 18.47
N ALA A 113 -7.82 -25.14 17.23
CA ALA A 113 -8.44 -25.80 16.09
C ALA A 113 -7.48 -26.83 15.47
N PRO A 114 -7.95 -28.04 15.13
CA PRO A 114 -7.10 -29.04 14.49
C PRO A 114 -6.89 -28.76 13.00
N PHE A 115 -5.78 -29.26 12.47
CA PHE A 115 -5.43 -29.29 11.05
C PHE A 115 -5.35 -27.90 10.38
N MET A 116 -4.92 -26.89 11.13
CA MET A 116 -4.75 -25.54 10.60
C MET A 116 -3.35 -25.34 10.00
N ASN A 117 -3.27 -25.10 8.71
CA ASN A 117 -2.08 -24.60 8.07
C ASN A 117 -2.14 -23.06 7.99
N ILE A 118 -1.26 -22.41 8.72
CA ILE A 118 -1.24 -20.97 8.92
C ILE A 118 0.04 -20.39 8.35
N GLY A 119 -0.07 -19.43 7.42
CA GLY A 119 1.05 -18.72 6.84
C GLY A 119 1.18 -17.31 7.39
N LEU A 120 2.32 -17.00 7.99
CA LEU A 120 2.73 -15.64 8.35
C LEU A 120 3.86 -15.21 7.42
N MET A 121 3.59 -14.26 6.55
CA MET A 121 4.56 -13.76 5.58
C MET A 121 5.14 -12.44 6.07
N ALA A 122 6.47 -12.44 6.27
CA ALA A 122 7.23 -11.26 6.64
C ALA A 122 7.88 -10.60 5.42
N GLN A 123 8.25 -9.33 5.57
CA GLN A 123 8.96 -8.58 4.52
C GLN A 123 10.38 -9.10 4.28
N GLY A 124 11.06 -9.61 5.31
CA GLY A 124 12.42 -10.13 5.27
C GLY A 124 12.64 -11.33 6.19
N THR A 125 13.86 -11.89 6.16
CA THR A 125 14.26 -13.05 6.98
C THR A 125 14.39 -12.69 8.45
N ASP A 126 14.85 -11.50 8.76
CA ASP A 126 15.04 -11.03 10.13
C ASP A 126 13.70 -10.81 10.83
N GLU A 127 12.75 -10.20 10.12
CA GLU A 127 11.38 -10.05 10.61
C GLU A 127 10.67 -11.40 10.76
N ALA A 128 10.94 -12.36 9.87
CA ALA A 128 10.43 -13.73 10.02
C ALA A 128 10.97 -14.40 11.29
N SER A 129 12.27 -14.22 11.59
CA SER A 129 12.89 -14.73 12.81
C SER A 129 12.29 -14.08 14.06
N THR A 130 12.09 -12.76 14.04
CA THR A 130 11.44 -12.03 15.13
C THR A 130 10.00 -12.50 15.38
N LEU A 131 9.22 -12.76 14.32
CA LEU A 131 7.87 -13.31 14.48
C LEU A 131 7.88 -14.72 15.09
N LEU A 132 8.86 -15.53 14.71
CA LEU A 132 9.02 -16.86 15.29
C LEU A 132 9.35 -16.81 16.79
N GLU A 133 10.27 -15.94 17.20
CA GLU A 133 10.61 -15.73 18.62
C GLU A 133 9.38 -15.28 19.41
N ARG A 134 8.57 -14.39 18.86
CA ARG A 134 7.30 -13.98 19.47
C ARG A 134 6.30 -15.13 19.56
N ALA A 135 6.21 -16.01 18.56
CA ALA A 135 5.35 -17.21 18.62
C ALA A 135 5.81 -18.18 19.73
N LYS A 136 7.12 -18.37 19.91
CA LYS A 136 7.68 -19.14 21.01
C LYS A 136 7.33 -18.52 22.36
N PHE A 137 7.48 -17.22 22.49
CA PHE A 137 7.12 -16.49 23.71
C PHE A 137 5.65 -16.68 24.08
N LEU A 138 4.72 -16.65 23.11
CA LEU A 138 3.29 -16.93 23.34
C LEU A 138 3.10 -18.33 23.91
N TRP A 139 3.80 -19.34 23.39
CA TRP A 139 3.72 -20.71 23.88
C TRP A 139 4.33 -20.87 25.27
N ASP A 140 5.54 -20.36 25.47
CA ASP A 140 6.30 -20.55 26.72
C ASP A 140 5.57 -19.91 27.91
N THR A 141 4.93 -18.75 27.68
CA THR A 141 4.21 -18.02 28.71
C THR A 141 2.75 -18.44 28.90
N LEU A 142 2.21 -19.31 28.04
CA LEU A 142 0.85 -19.82 28.17
C LEU A 142 0.72 -20.68 29.43
N ASP A 143 -0.32 -20.40 30.23
CA ASP A 143 -0.58 -21.10 31.49
C ASP A 143 -0.66 -22.62 31.30
N PRO A 144 0.02 -23.43 32.13
CA PRO A 144 0.00 -24.90 32.05
C PRO A 144 -1.39 -25.52 32.10
N HIS A 145 -2.34 -24.93 32.86
CA HIS A 145 -3.72 -25.40 32.89
C HIS A 145 -4.43 -25.19 31.56
N VAL A 146 -4.14 -24.07 30.88
CA VAL A 146 -4.67 -23.78 29.54
C VAL A 146 -4.08 -24.75 28.51
N LYS A 147 -2.76 -25.03 28.58
CA LYS A 147 -2.12 -26.06 27.74
C LYS A 147 -2.77 -27.42 27.91
N ASN A 148 -2.97 -27.85 29.18
CA ASN A 148 -3.64 -29.12 29.49
C ASN A 148 -5.08 -29.18 28.97
N PHE A 149 -5.82 -28.08 29.10
CA PHE A 149 -7.21 -28.03 28.63
C PHE A 149 -7.29 -28.06 27.10
N SER A 150 -6.46 -27.30 26.41
CA SER A 150 -6.41 -27.32 24.95
C SER A 150 -5.91 -28.63 24.35
N GLN A 151 -5.27 -29.48 25.18
CA GLN A 151 -4.59 -30.73 24.78
C GLN A 151 -3.52 -30.52 23.69
N ALA A 152 -3.13 -29.28 23.42
CA ALA A 152 -2.09 -28.97 22.47
C ALA A 152 -0.72 -29.29 23.05
N VAL A 153 0.09 -29.98 22.28
CA VAL A 153 1.50 -30.28 22.59
C VAL A 153 2.34 -29.79 21.41
N LEU A 154 3.38 -29.05 21.72
CA LEU A 154 4.33 -28.60 20.72
C LEU A 154 5.19 -29.77 20.25
N GLU A 155 5.16 -30.08 18.94
CA GLU A 155 5.93 -31.18 18.34
C GLU A 155 7.17 -30.70 17.62
N LYS A 156 7.06 -29.52 16.95
CA LYS A 156 8.17 -28.93 16.22
C LYS A 156 8.30 -27.45 16.54
N ASP A 157 9.54 -27.06 16.82
CA ASP A 157 9.98 -25.69 17.03
C ASP A 157 11.32 -25.50 16.32
N ASN A 158 11.28 -25.05 15.09
CA ASN A 158 12.46 -24.77 14.30
C ASN A 158 12.39 -23.39 13.63
N THR A 159 13.39 -23.03 12.83
CA THR A 159 13.49 -21.70 12.22
C THR A 159 12.45 -21.39 11.14
N LYS A 160 11.55 -22.31 10.81
CA LYS A 160 10.60 -22.15 9.69
C LYS A 160 9.16 -22.51 10.03
N GLU A 161 8.95 -23.30 11.06
CA GLU A 161 7.63 -23.82 11.42
C GLU A 161 7.49 -24.11 12.91
N PHE A 162 6.25 -23.98 13.36
CA PHE A 162 5.81 -24.22 14.72
C PHE A 162 4.59 -25.15 14.65
N SER A 163 4.73 -26.44 15.03
CA SER A 163 3.70 -27.45 14.81
C SER A 163 3.21 -28.07 16.11
N PHE A 164 1.90 -28.40 16.14
CA PHE A 164 1.23 -29.01 17.28
C PHE A 164 0.73 -30.42 16.96
N ASN A 165 0.56 -31.24 18.00
CA ASN A 165 0.05 -32.62 17.94
C ASN A 165 -1.37 -32.72 17.35
N ASN A 166 -2.14 -31.63 17.33
CA ASN A 166 -3.48 -31.57 16.71
C ASN A 166 -3.42 -31.45 15.18
N GLY A 167 -2.23 -31.54 14.56
CA GLY A 167 -2.00 -31.43 13.13
C GLY A 167 -1.93 -29.99 12.60
N SER A 168 -1.98 -28.99 13.49
CA SER A 168 -1.88 -27.59 13.09
C SER A 168 -0.43 -27.14 13.01
N THR A 169 -0.12 -26.30 12.00
CA THR A 169 1.23 -25.77 11.79
C THR A 169 1.19 -24.29 11.42
N ILE A 170 2.01 -23.50 12.09
CA ILE A 170 2.30 -22.10 11.74
C ILE A 170 3.61 -22.08 10.96
N PHE A 171 3.55 -21.62 9.73
CA PHE A 171 4.71 -21.40 8.87
C PHE A 171 5.04 -19.91 8.87
N ILE A 172 6.29 -19.55 9.16
CA ILE A 172 6.76 -18.16 9.10
C ILE A 172 7.81 -18.08 8.00
N ARG A 173 7.48 -17.42 6.90
CA ARG A 173 8.29 -17.43 5.68
C ARG A 173 8.17 -16.10 4.92
N VAL A 174 9.07 -15.90 3.98
CA VAL A 174 9.06 -14.76 3.06
C VAL A 174 8.25 -15.02 1.77
N SER A 175 7.80 -16.26 1.52
CA SER A 175 6.90 -16.62 0.42
C SER A 175 6.23 -17.98 0.64
N PHE A 176 5.05 -18.18 0.00
CA PHE A 176 4.30 -19.44 0.04
C PHE A 176 3.86 -19.82 -1.39
N ARG A 177 4.25 -20.99 -1.89
CA ARG A 177 3.89 -21.44 -3.25
C ARG A 177 3.19 -22.80 -3.31
N SER A 178 3.45 -23.70 -2.36
CA SER A 178 3.06 -25.11 -2.49
C SER A 178 2.28 -25.65 -1.29
N THR A 179 1.77 -24.79 -0.43
CA THR A 179 1.06 -25.19 0.79
C THR A 179 -0.33 -24.60 0.78
N THR A 180 -1.38 -25.43 0.87
CA THR A 180 -2.74 -24.91 1.08
C THR A 180 -2.86 -24.34 2.48
N LEU A 181 -3.30 -23.10 2.58
CA LEU A 181 -3.40 -22.36 3.84
C LEU A 181 -4.87 -22.11 4.21
N GLN A 182 -5.19 -22.30 5.48
CA GLN A 182 -6.48 -21.91 6.07
C GLN A 182 -6.44 -20.48 6.61
N ARG A 183 -5.24 -20.00 6.98
CA ARG A 183 -4.99 -18.63 7.43
C ARG A 183 -3.76 -18.09 6.74
N LEU A 184 -3.83 -16.85 6.29
CA LEU A 184 -2.69 -16.16 5.69
C LEU A 184 -2.65 -14.72 6.20
N HIS A 185 -1.50 -14.29 6.68
CA HIS A 185 -1.21 -12.90 6.98
C HIS A 185 0.04 -12.46 6.23
N ILE A 186 -0.06 -11.39 5.48
CA ILE A 186 1.03 -10.74 4.75
C ILE A 186 1.28 -9.38 5.38
N SER A 187 2.40 -9.28 6.11
CA SER A 187 2.82 -8.06 6.78
C SER A 187 3.66 -7.17 5.87
N GLU A 188 3.41 -5.87 5.91
CA GLU A 188 4.15 -4.81 5.21
C GLU A 188 4.25 -5.06 3.68
N MET A 189 3.11 -5.35 3.04
CA MET A 189 3.04 -5.61 1.59
C MET A 189 3.54 -4.43 0.74
N GLY A 190 3.36 -3.19 1.20
CA GLY A 190 3.90 -2.00 0.54
C GLY A 190 5.42 -2.03 0.45
N LYS A 191 6.10 -2.34 1.56
CA LYS A 191 7.56 -2.48 1.60
C LYS A 191 8.04 -3.65 0.76
N ILE A 192 7.33 -4.80 0.79
CA ILE A 192 7.62 -5.92 -0.09
C ILE A 192 7.55 -5.50 -1.55
N ALA A 193 6.54 -4.72 -1.92
CA ALA A 193 6.32 -4.30 -3.29
C ALA A 193 7.36 -3.28 -3.78
N ASN A 194 7.82 -2.38 -2.90
CA ASN A 194 8.88 -1.42 -3.23
C ASN A 194 10.25 -2.10 -3.35
N ASN A 195 10.62 -2.91 -2.35
CA ASN A 195 11.95 -3.51 -2.30
C ASN A 195 12.12 -4.67 -3.30
N SER A 196 11.04 -5.34 -3.67
CA SER A 196 11.06 -6.47 -4.60
C SER A 196 9.77 -6.60 -5.40
N PRO A 197 9.60 -5.85 -6.50
CA PRO A 197 8.42 -5.93 -7.37
C PRO A 197 8.16 -7.35 -7.91
N LYS A 198 9.22 -8.13 -8.18
CA LYS A 198 9.10 -9.54 -8.60
C LYS A 198 8.44 -10.38 -7.52
N ARG A 199 8.85 -10.21 -6.26
CA ARG A 199 8.26 -10.94 -5.12
C ARG A 199 6.81 -10.50 -4.88
N ALA A 200 6.49 -9.21 -5.03
CA ALA A 200 5.11 -8.73 -4.94
C ALA A 200 4.20 -9.39 -6.01
N LYS A 201 4.70 -9.53 -7.25
CA LYS A 201 4.00 -10.27 -8.30
C LYS A 201 3.80 -11.74 -7.92
N GLU A 202 4.81 -12.39 -7.34
CA GLU A 202 4.71 -13.77 -6.84
C GLU A 202 3.70 -13.91 -5.69
N VAL A 203 3.59 -12.93 -4.82
CA VAL A 203 2.53 -12.90 -3.80
C VAL A 203 1.16 -12.95 -4.46
N LYS A 204 0.89 -12.08 -5.43
CA LYS A 204 -0.39 -12.01 -6.15
C LYS A 204 -0.69 -13.31 -6.91
N THR A 205 0.29 -13.89 -7.61
CA THR A 205 0.09 -15.04 -8.49
C THR A 205 0.29 -16.41 -7.83
N GLY A 206 0.97 -16.47 -6.70
CA GLY A 206 1.29 -17.71 -5.96
C GLY A 206 0.71 -17.74 -4.57
N THR A 207 1.19 -16.88 -3.67
CA THR A 207 0.82 -16.94 -2.24
C THR A 207 -0.68 -16.74 -2.01
N LEU A 208 -1.32 -15.77 -2.68
CA LEU A 208 -2.76 -15.56 -2.56
C LEU A 208 -3.60 -16.69 -3.18
N GLN A 209 -3.04 -17.44 -4.12
CA GLN A 209 -3.71 -18.62 -4.69
C GLN A 209 -3.60 -19.87 -3.77
N ALA A 210 -2.63 -19.89 -2.84
CA ALA A 210 -2.53 -20.93 -1.80
C ALA A 210 -3.69 -20.84 -0.78
N LEU A 211 -4.36 -19.70 -0.71
CA LEU A 211 -5.52 -19.48 0.17
C LEU A 211 -6.80 -19.96 -0.51
N ALA A 212 -7.34 -21.10 -0.10
CA ALA A 212 -8.58 -21.64 -0.63
C ALA A 212 -9.80 -20.73 -0.33
N ARG A 213 -10.87 -20.91 -1.11
CA ARG A 213 -12.11 -20.13 -0.95
C ARG A 213 -12.70 -20.34 0.47
N GLY A 214 -13.09 -19.27 1.12
CA GLY A 214 -13.67 -19.28 2.47
C GLY A 214 -12.64 -19.24 3.61
N ASN A 215 -11.35 -19.34 3.29
CA ASN A 215 -10.27 -19.21 4.26
C ASN A 215 -9.89 -17.74 4.48
N THR A 216 -9.35 -17.44 5.66
CA THR A 216 -9.04 -16.05 6.05
C THR A 216 -7.68 -15.61 5.51
N GLY A 217 -7.69 -14.49 4.79
CA GLY A 217 -6.48 -13.84 4.27
C GLY A 217 -6.42 -12.38 4.61
N VAL A 218 -5.29 -11.94 5.13
CA VAL A 218 -5.04 -10.56 5.52
C VAL A 218 -3.80 -10.04 4.85
N ILE A 219 -3.93 -8.88 4.23
CA ILE A 219 -2.80 -8.08 3.73
C ILE A 219 -2.78 -6.80 4.54
N GLU A 220 -1.63 -6.41 5.08
CA GLU A 220 -1.49 -5.13 5.78
C GLU A 220 -0.24 -4.37 5.38
N SER A 221 -0.32 -3.04 5.39
CA SER A 221 0.83 -2.16 5.24
C SER A 221 0.52 -0.72 5.66
N THR A 222 1.56 0.05 6.01
CA THR A 222 1.58 1.49 5.72
C THR A 222 1.63 1.68 4.20
N ALA A 223 1.27 2.87 3.72
CA ALA A 223 1.43 3.21 2.32
C ALA A 223 2.92 3.37 1.97
N GLU A 224 3.29 2.95 0.78
CA GLU A 224 4.67 3.05 0.28
C GLU A 224 4.63 3.53 -1.19
N GLY A 225 3.95 4.65 -1.43
CA GLY A 225 3.76 5.19 -2.78
C GLY A 225 2.87 4.32 -3.67
N LYS A 226 3.07 4.42 -4.99
CA LYS A 226 2.27 3.69 -6.00
C LYS A 226 2.94 2.36 -6.36
N ASN A 227 2.50 1.30 -5.73
CA ASN A 227 3.03 -0.06 -5.92
C ASN A 227 1.91 -1.12 -5.96
N MET A 228 2.26 -2.40 -5.92
CA MET A 228 1.28 -3.51 -5.95
C MET A 228 0.29 -3.46 -4.79
N PHE A 229 0.69 -2.99 -3.60
CA PHE A 229 -0.23 -2.84 -2.47
C PHE A 229 -1.31 -1.80 -2.78
N LYS A 230 -0.91 -0.64 -3.34
CA LYS A 230 -1.85 0.40 -3.80
C LYS A 230 -2.80 -0.13 -4.86
N THR A 231 -2.29 -0.91 -5.82
CA THR A 231 -3.15 -1.51 -6.86
C THR A 231 -4.21 -2.43 -6.25
N ILE A 232 -3.83 -3.33 -5.30
CA ILE A 232 -4.79 -4.21 -4.63
C ILE A 232 -5.78 -3.40 -3.78
N TRP A 233 -5.32 -2.34 -3.13
CA TRP A 233 -6.17 -1.43 -2.36
C TRP A 233 -7.23 -0.76 -3.25
N ASP A 234 -6.82 -0.17 -4.37
CA ASP A 234 -7.75 0.52 -5.28
C ASP A 234 -8.76 -0.42 -5.91
N ASP A 235 -8.30 -1.62 -6.35
CA ASP A 235 -9.18 -2.66 -6.87
C ASP A 235 -10.24 -3.06 -5.82
N SER A 236 -9.84 -3.14 -4.54
CA SER A 236 -10.72 -3.50 -3.42
C SER A 236 -11.75 -2.40 -3.10
N VAL A 237 -11.32 -1.14 -3.09
CA VAL A 237 -12.21 0.02 -2.90
C VAL A 237 -13.23 0.10 -4.03
N LEU A 238 -12.78 -0.02 -5.27
CA LEU A 238 -13.65 0.01 -6.45
C LEU A 238 -14.69 -1.14 -6.42
N ALA A 239 -14.27 -2.36 -6.05
CA ALA A 239 -15.17 -3.51 -5.93
C ALA A 239 -16.22 -3.29 -4.83
N LEU A 240 -15.83 -2.68 -3.70
CA LEU A 240 -16.75 -2.35 -2.61
C LEU A 240 -17.75 -1.26 -3.04
N GLU A 241 -17.28 -0.16 -3.62
CA GLU A 241 -18.12 0.98 -4.05
C GLU A 241 -19.10 0.60 -5.16
N SER A 242 -18.70 -0.30 -6.06
CA SER A 242 -19.59 -0.83 -7.11
C SER A 242 -20.57 -1.90 -6.63
N GLY A 243 -20.49 -2.33 -5.37
CA GLY A 243 -21.29 -3.42 -4.82
C GLY A 243 -20.96 -4.80 -5.41
N GLN A 244 -19.79 -4.96 -6.03
CA GLN A 244 -19.38 -6.18 -6.76
C GLN A 244 -18.29 -6.96 -6.02
N LEU A 245 -18.16 -6.79 -4.71
CA LEU A 245 -17.15 -7.50 -3.91
C LEU A 245 -17.37 -9.02 -3.98
N ALA A 246 -16.51 -9.72 -4.70
CA ALA A 246 -16.55 -11.16 -4.86
C ALA A 246 -15.85 -11.89 -3.69
N PRO A 247 -16.13 -13.20 -3.46
CA PRO A 247 -15.54 -13.96 -2.34
C PRO A 247 -14.00 -14.07 -2.34
N LYS A 248 -13.35 -13.74 -3.45
CA LYS A 248 -11.87 -13.69 -3.57
C LYS A 248 -11.30 -12.29 -3.41
N ASP A 249 -12.14 -11.28 -3.44
CA ASP A 249 -11.71 -9.89 -3.27
C ASP A 249 -11.42 -9.59 -1.80
N PHE A 250 -10.65 -8.55 -1.58
CA PHE A 250 -10.31 -8.09 -0.25
C PHE A 250 -11.28 -6.96 0.14
N TYR A 251 -11.81 -7.01 1.36
CA TYR A 251 -12.56 -5.90 1.94
C TYR A 251 -11.56 -4.87 2.47
N PRO A 252 -11.60 -3.60 2.01
CA PRO A 252 -10.65 -2.57 2.45
C PRO A 252 -11.00 -2.07 3.87
N VAL A 253 -9.98 -1.99 4.72
CA VAL A 253 -10.06 -1.43 6.07
C VAL A 253 -8.99 -0.35 6.21
N PHE A 254 -9.39 0.86 6.52
CA PHE A 254 -8.47 1.95 6.80
C PHE A 254 -8.41 2.20 8.30
N LEU A 255 -7.19 2.30 8.84
CA LEU A 255 -6.93 2.60 10.23
C LEU A 255 -6.14 3.92 10.33
N SER A 256 -6.85 4.98 10.66
CA SER A 256 -6.30 6.32 10.81
C SER A 256 -5.48 6.46 12.10
N TRP A 257 -4.53 7.39 12.11
CA TRP A 257 -3.86 7.81 13.33
C TRP A 257 -4.81 8.48 14.34
N ILE A 258 -5.91 9.06 13.86
CA ILE A 258 -6.92 9.72 14.70
C ILE A 258 -7.58 8.74 15.69
N ASP A 259 -7.70 7.48 15.27
CA ASP A 259 -8.34 6.42 16.05
C ASP A 259 -7.40 5.71 17.03
N ASP A 260 -6.10 6.05 16.97
CA ASP A 260 -5.11 5.46 17.86
C ASP A 260 -4.99 6.27 19.16
N PRO A 261 -5.37 5.69 20.31
CA PRO A 261 -5.28 6.37 21.60
C PRO A 261 -3.84 6.69 22.02
N ASP A 262 -2.84 6.05 21.42
CA ASP A 262 -1.42 6.33 21.68
C ASP A 262 -0.90 7.54 20.85
N CYS A 263 -1.67 8.01 19.87
CA CYS A 263 -1.33 9.19 19.05
C CYS A 263 -1.71 10.51 19.74
N ILE A 264 -1.21 10.71 20.96
CA ILE A 264 -1.42 11.91 21.78
C ILE A 264 -0.10 12.40 22.38
N LEU A 265 0.01 13.72 22.57
CA LEU A 265 1.15 14.36 23.25
C LEU A 265 0.66 15.46 24.17
N ASP A 266 0.94 15.32 25.48
CA ASP A 266 0.57 16.26 26.54
C ASP A 266 1.64 17.36 26.69
N ILE A 267 2.13 17.90 25.59
CA ILE A 267 3.10 19.00 25.52
C ILE A 267 2.69 19.93 24.40
N ASP A 268 2.33 21.16 24.71
CA ASP A 268 1.87 22.14 23.77
C ASP A 268 2.88 22.38 22.65
N GLN A 269 2.39 22.37 21.43
CA GLN A 269 3.13 22.64 20.22
C GLN A 269 2.60 23.90 19.53
N ALA A 270 3.49 24.69 18.94
CA ALA A 270 3.08 25.83 18.13
C ALA A 270 2.42 25.34 16.83
N ILE A 271 1.17 25.74 16.60
CA ILE A 271 0.40 25.44 15.39
C ILE A 271 0.67 26.54 14.37
N ASP A 272 1.33 26.21 13.27
CA ASP A 272 1.48 27.11 12.13
C ASP A 272 0.23 27.11 11.22
N ASP A 273 0.16 28.05 10.27
CA ASP A 273 -0.98 28.20 9.38
C ASP A 273 -1.23 26.97 8.51
N GLU A 274 -0.17 26.25 8.11
CA GLU A 274 -0.27 25.02 7.31
C GLU A 274 -0.91 23.89 8.13
N ALA A 275 -0.48 23.69 9.39
CA ALA A 275 -1.06 22.72 10.29
C ALA A 275 -2.52 23.06 10.67
N ALA A 276 -2.81 24.33 10.89
CA ALA A 276 -4.16 24.78 11.20
C ALA A 276 -5.14 24.47 10.05
N GLU A 277 -4.73 24.75 8.82
CA GLU A 277 -5.54 24.44 7.64
C GLU A 277 -5.67 22.92 7.42
N TYR A 278 -4.59 22.15 7.61
CA TYR A 278 -4.65 20.70 7.56
C TYR A 278 -5.65 20.12 8.56
N PHE A 279 -5.59 20.51 9.82
CA PHE A 279 -6.54 20.01 10.83
C PHE A 279 -7.98 20.37 10.51
N LYS A 280 -8.23 21.58 10.02
CA LYS A 280 -9.57 22.01 9.61
C LYS A 280 -10.11 21.15 8.46
N GLN A 281 -9.29 20.87 7.45
CA GLN A 281 -9.66 20.01 6.32
C GLN A 281 -9.89 18.57 6.75
N LEU A 282 -9.04 18.05 7.65
CA LEU A 282 -9.13 16.69 8.17
C LEU A 282 -10.39 16.52 9.03
N GLU A 283 -10.67 17.46 9.94
CA GLU A 283 -11.88 17.47 10.77
C GLU A 283 -13.16 17.53 9.90
N PHE A 284 -13.14 18.34 8.85
CA PHE A 284 -14.25 18.43 7.90
C PHE A 284 -14.46 17.14 7.10
N LYS A 285 -13.37 16.54 6.62
CA LYS A 285 -13.41 15.33 5.79
C LYS A 285 -13.85 14.09 6.57
N THR A 286 -13.40 13.98 7.82
CA THR A 286 -13.65 12.81 8.67
C THR A 286 -14.88 12.95 9.56
N ASP A 287 -15.51 14.13 9.61
CA ASP A 287 -16.56 14.50 10.56
C ASP A 287 -16.15 14.25 12.03
N ARG A 288 -14.85 14.44 12.34
CA ARG A 288 -14.29 14.24 13.67
C ARG A 288 -13.53 15.47 14.12
N LYS A 289 -13.60 15.78 15.40
CA LYS A 289 -12.80 16.84 15.99
C LYS A 289 -11.56 16.29 16.65
N LEU A 290 -10.42 16.88 16.35
CA LEU A 290 -9.16 16.56 17.00
C LEU A 290 -9.04 17.34 18.33
N ASN A 291 -8.66 16.63 19.39
CA ASN A 291 -8.30 17.28 20.64
C ASN A 291 -6.91 17.94 20.56
N VAL A 292 -6.53 18.67 21.58
CA VAL A 292 -5.25 19.42 21.64
C VAL A 292 -4.08 18.45 21.62
N GLU A 293 -4.16 17.37 22.38
CA GLU A 293 -3.12 16.34 22.52
C GLU A 293 -2.85 15.63 21.19
N GLN A 294 -3.86 15.34 20.40
CA GLN A 294 -3.73 14.79 19.05
C GLN A 294 -3.04 15.78 18.09
N LYS A 295 -3.44 17.05 18.14
CA LYS A 295 -2.80 18.10 17.33
C LYS A 295 -1.32 18.27 17.70
N ASN A 296 -1.01 18.26 18.98
CA ASN A 296 0.37 18.31 19.49
C ASN A 296 1.20 17.11 19.02
N PHE A 297 0.64 15.90 19.09
CA PHE A 297 1.27 14.68 18.59
C PHE A 297 1.62 14.81 17.10
N TRP A 298 0.65 15.16 16.27
CA TRP A 298 0.85 15.26 14.83
C TRP A 298 1.91 16.31 14.46
N ILE A 299 1.93 17.47 15.14
CA ILE A 299 2.95 18.52 14.91
C ILE A 299 4.35 18.01 15.28
N ALA A 300 4.47 17.32 16.42
CA ALA A 300 5.74 16.73 16.83
C ALA A 300 6.24 15.71 15.82
N GLN A 301 5.35 14.81 15.36
CA GLN A 301 5.68 13.81 14.33
C GLN A 301 6.01 14.45 12.97
N ARG A 302 5.28 15.50 12.54
CA ARG A 302 5.61 16.24 11.33
C ARG A 302 7.00 16.84 11.36
N ARG A 303 7.45 17.31 12.51
CA ARG A 303 8.81 17.86 12.69
C ARG A 303 9.88 16.79 12.52
N GLU A 304 9.60 15.57 12.96
CA GLU A 304 10.52 14.44 12.87
C GLU A 304 10.53 13.82 11.46
N LEU A 305 9.35 13.61 10.87
CA LEU A 305 9.15 12.86 9.63
C LEU A 305 9.08 13.74 8.37
N GLY A 306 8.95 15.06 8.52
CA GLY A 306 8.77 15.92 7.35
C GLY A 306 7.55 15.57 6.52
N GLY A 307 7.75 15.37 5.22
CA GLY A 307 6.70 14.98 4.28
C GLY A 307 6.16 13.56 4.46
N ASP A 308 6.93 12.68 5.10
CA ASP A 308 6.54 11.28 5.32
C ASP A 308 5.44 11.13 6.37
N ILE A 309 5.09 12.21 7.09
CA ILE A 309 4.00 12.22 8.07
C ILE A 309 2.68 11.71 7.47
N PHE A 310 2.36 12.07 6.25
CA PHE A 310 1.12 11.67 5.58
C PHE A 310 1.09 10.19 5.19
N GLN A 311 2.26 9.59 5.02
CA GLN A 311 2.41 8.17 4.75
C GLN A 311 2.37 7.35 6.04
N GLU A 312 3.09 7.80 7.07
CA GLU A 312 3.26 7.08 8.34
C GLU A 312 2.07 7.28 9.30
N TYR A 313 1.46 8.47 9.29
CA TYR A 313 0.31 8.83 10.12
C TYR A 313 -0.81 9.46 9.28
N PRO A 314 -1.39 8.73 8.33
CA PRO A 314 -2.44 9.25 7.46
C PRO A 314 -3.75 9.47 8.22
N GLY A 315 -4.40 10.60 7.95
CA GLY A 315 -5.77 10.88 8.40
C GLY A 315 -6.83 10.35 7.44
N SER A 316 -6.44 10.12 6.17
CA SER A 316 -7.32 9.53 5.16
C SER A 316 -6.55 8.61 4.19
N PRO A 317 -7.25 7.68 3.50
CA PRO A 317 -6.61 6.79 2.54
C PRO A 317 -5.90 7.52 1.40
N GLU A 318 -6.45 8.63 0.93
CA GLU A 318 -5.89 9.39 -0.20
C GLU A 318 -4.57 10.05 0.19
N GLU A 319 -4.47 10.61 1.40
CA GLU A 319 -3.21 11.22 1.85
C GLU A 319 -2.13 10.19 2.14
N ALA A 320 -2.51 8.98 2.58
CA ALA A 320 -1.56 7.89 2.84
C ALA A 320 -0.67 7.58 1.62
N PHE A 321 -1.25 7.62 0.41
CA PHE A 321 -0.53 7.36 -0.83
C PHE A 321 0.02 8.63 -1.50
N THR A 322 -0.07 9.77 -0.82
CA THR A 322 0.61 10.98 -1.29
C THR A 322 2.11 10.73 -1.15
N ALA A 323 2.84 10.77 -2.28
CA ALA A 323 4.28 10.56 -2.25
C ALA A 323 4.93 11.56 -1.31
N SER A 324 5.83 11.08 -0.45
CA SER A 324 6.71 11.97 0.31
C SER A 324 7.40 12.93 -0.65
N LYS A 325 7.36 14.21 -0.35
CA LYS A 325 8.03 15.24 -1.17
C LYS A 325 9.55 15.14 -1.05
N ASP A 326 10.04 14.47 -0.01
CA ASP A 326 11.45 14.25 0.20
C ASP A 326 11.96 13.12 -0.70
N GLY A 327 12.94 13.45 -1.55
CA GLY A 327 13.50 12.53 -2.57
C GLY A 327 12.83 12.59 -3.93
N THR A 328 11.69 13.25 -4.11
CA THR A 328 11.12 13.49 -5.44
C THR A 328 11.82 14.68 -6.14
N PHE A 329 12.02 14.55 -7.47
CA PHE A 329 12.71 15.60 -8.21
C PHE A 329 11.83 16.83 -8.48
N TYR A 330 10.50 16.66 -8.60
CA TYR A 330 9.62 17.71 -9.11
C TYR A 330 8.40 17.98 -8.23
N ALA A 331 7.97 17.08 -7.36
CA ALA A 331 6.67 17.13 -6.69
C ALA A 331 6.38 18.47 -6.00
N ARG A 332 7.34 18.96 -5.21
CA ARG A 332 7.19 20.24 -4.51
C ARG A 332 7.04 21.40 -5.51
N GLN A 333 7.99 21.51 -6.45
CA GLN A 333 7.99 22.61 -7.41
C GLN A 333 6.77 22.57 -8.34
N PHE A 334 6.37 21.38 -8.80
CA PHE A 334 5.19 21.20 -9.63
C PHE A 334 3.91 21.59 -8.89
N ASN A 335 3.77 21.20 -7.62
CA ASN A 335 2.62 21.59 -6.80
C ASN A 335 2.55 23.10 -6.59
N GLU A 336 3.66 23.74 -6.23
CA GLU A 336 3.72 25.19 -5.95
C GLU A 336 3.55 26.05 -7.19
N GLU A 337 4.23 25.69 -8.29
CA GLU A 337 4.34 26.52 -9.49
C GLU A 337 3.24 26.21 -10.53
N VAL A 338 2.72 24.99 -10.56
CA VAL A 338 1.72 24.58 -11.57
C VAL A 338 0.35 24.38 -10.92
N VAL A 339 0.22 23.46 -9.98
CA VAL A 339 -1.11 23.09 -9.45
C VAL A 339 -1.76 24.24 -8.69
N ARG A 340 -1.05 24.82 -7.70
CA ARG A 340 -1.59 25.95 -6.89
C ARG A 340 -1.86 27.21 -7.71
N LYS A 341 -1.13 27.39 -8.81
CA LYS A 341 -1.33 28.54 -9.71
C LYS A 341 -2.34 28.28 -10.83
N GLY A 342 -3.07 27.16 -10.78
CA GLY A 342 -4.08 26.81 -11.78
C GLY A 342 -3.52 26.44 -13.15
N GLY A 343 -2.29 25.90 -13.19
CA GLY A 343 -1.63 25.45 -14.41
C GLY A 343 -2.13 24.08 -14.90
N VAL A 344 -2.88 23.32 -14.08
CA VAL A 344 -3.62 22.13 -14.52
C VAL A 344 -5.01 22.58 -14.97
N GLN A 345 -5.31 22.45 -16.26
CA GLN A 345 -6.53 22.99 -16.89
C GLN A 345 -7.20 21.93 -17.76
N ARG A 346 -8.49 22.04 -18.00
CA ARG A 346 -9.22 21.22 -18.97
C ARG A 346 -9.18 21.90 -20.34
N ASP A 347 -9.24 21.10 -21.40
CA ASP A 347 -9.34 21.56 -22.79
C ASP A 347 -8.21 22.54 -23.17
N LEU A 348 -7.00 22.21 -22.76
CA LEU A 348 -5.83 23.08 -22.94
C LEU A 348 -5.36 23.19 -24.41
N TYR A 349 -5.73 22.25 -25.28
CA TYR A 349 -5.32 22.25 -26.69
C TYR A 349 -5.87 23.47 -27.46
N ASP A 350 -5.00 24.14 -28.21
CA ASP A 350 -5.33 25.23 -29.11
C ASP A 350 -5.06 24.80 -30.58
N PRO A 351 -6.10 24.65 -31.42
CA PRO A 351 -5.91 24.19 -32.81
C PRO A 351 -5.17 25.19 -33.70
N ASN A 352 -4.99 26.43 -33.25
CA ASN A 352 -4.20 27.43 -34.00
C ASN A 352 -2.72 27.39 -33.69
N LEU A 353 -2.29 26.53 -32.78
CA LEU A 353 -0.88 26.39 -32.40
C LEU A 353 -0.34 25.03 -32.88
N PRO A 354 0.86 25.00 -33.48
CA PRO A 354 1.48 23.74 -33.87
C PRO A 354 1.84 22.91 -32.65
N THR A 355 1.72 21.60 -32.78
CA THR A 355 2.04 20.62 -31.74
C THR A 355 3.31 19.88 -32.07
N ASP A 356 4.24 19.83 -31.15
CA ASP A 356 5.43 18.95 -31.20
C ASP A 356 5.15 17.70 -30.35
N VAL A 357 5.55 16.53 -30.83
CA VAL A 357 5.40 15.26 -30.12
C VAL A 357 6.78 14.83 -29.60
N TYR A 358 6.89 14.61 -28.30
CA TYR A 358 8.11 14.10 -27.66
C TYR A 358 7.90 12.64 -27.29
N LEU A 359 8.88 11.80 -27.58
CA LEU A 359 8.80 10.36 -27.37
C LEU A 359 9.83 9.87 -26.38
N ASP A 360 9.42 8.87 -25.61
CA ASP A 360 10.32 7.98 -24.87
C ASP A 360 10.11 6.54 -25.36
N LEU A 361 11.23 5.89 -25.78
CA LEU A 361 11.20 4.60 -26.45
C LEU A 361 11.39 3.44 -25.45
N GLY A 362 10.35 3.08 -24.71
CA GLY A 362 10.34 1.87 -23.88
C GLY A 362 10.23 0.60 -24.72
N VAL A 363 11.00 -0.44 -24.39
CA VAL A 363 10.88 -1.79 -25.01
C VAL A 363 10.23 -2.76 -24.04
N ASP A 364 10.73 -2.82 -22.82
CA ASP A 364 10.16 -3.58 -21.71
C ASP A 364 9.33 -2.69 -20.76
N ASP A 365 9.50 -1.36 -20.89
CA ASP A 365 8.76 -0.31 -20.19
C ASP A 365 7.70 0.32 -21.11
N TYR A 366 7.02 1.36 -20.62
CA TYR A 366 6.05 2.10 -21.43
C TYR A 366 6.75 2.95 -22.50
N PHE A 367 6.23 2.82 -23.72
CA PHE A 367 6.49 3.79 -24.79
C PHE A 367 5.54 4.98 -24.58
N VAL A 368 6.09 6.19 -24.46
CA VAL A 368 5.33 7.39 -24.12
C VAL A 368 5.36 8.41 -25.24
N LEU A 369 4.22 9.01 -25.52
CA LEU A 369 4.03 10.15 -26.41
C LEU A 369 3.51 11.34 -25.60
N LEU A 370 4.19 12.48 -25.65
CA LEU A 370 3.70 13.74 -25.09
C LEU A 370 3.46 14.74 -26.20
N PHE A 371 2.21 15.23 -26.30
CA PHE A 371 1.82 16.28 -27.25
C PHE A 371 1.97 17.64 -26.57
N VAL A 372 2.84 18.47 -27.12
CA VAL A 372 3.28 19.71 -26.48
C VAL A 372 3.13 20.89 -27.43
N GLN A 373 2.50 21.95 -26.95
CA GLN A 373 2.43 23.24 -27.62
C GLN A 373 3.27 24.26 -26.86
N TRP A 374 3.94 25.15 -27.58
CA TRP A 374 4.67 26.26 -26.98
C TRP A 374 4.09 27.59 -27.46
N TYR A 375 3.74 28.47 -26.51
CA TYR A 375 3.14 29.74 -26.80
C TYR A 375 3.58 30.81 -25.79
N ARG A 376 4.17 31.90 -26.27
CA ARG A 376 4.57 33.08 -25.47
C ARG A 376 5.39 32.72 -24.21
N GLY A 377 6.35 31.84 -24.35
CA GLY A 377 7.23 31.41 -23.26
C GLY A 377 6.63 30.34 -22.34
N LYS A 378 5.42 29.84 -22.63
CA LYS A 378 4.73 28.81 -21.85
C LYS A 378 4.73 27.47 -22.56
N TRP A 379 5.03 26.41 -21.81
CA TRP A 379 4.92 25.03 -22.25
C TRP A 379 3.54 24.49 -21.90
N ARG A 380 2.87 23.85 -22.83
CA ARG A 380 1.52 23.33 -22.68
C ARG A 380 1.52 21.86 -23.08
N ILE A 381 1.44 20.94 -22.12
CA ILE A 381 1.25 19.51 -22.39
C ILE A 381 -0.27 19.33 -22.60
N VAL A 382 -0.67 19.09 -23.86
CA VAL A 382 -2.07 19.07 -24.28
C VAL A 382 -2.64 17.67 -24.52
N GLY A 383 -1.78 16.66 -24.48
CA GLY A 383 -2.15 15.26 -24.60
C GLY A 383 -1.01 14.32 -24.27
N GLU A 384 -1.37 13.11 -23.93
CA GLU A 384 -0.44 12.00 -23.69
C GLU A 384 -0.99 10.71 -24.26
N TYR A 385 -0.10 9.81 -24.63
CA TYR A 385 -0.41 8.42 -24.88
C TYR A 385 0.75 7.56 -24.42
N TRP A 386 0.44 6.46 -23.78
CA TRP A 386 1.44 5.52 -23.29
C TRP A 386 0.92 4.09 -23.40
N ASN A 387 1.79 3.19 -23.86
CA ASN A 387 1.49 1.77 -24.00
C ASN A 387 2.80 0.98 -24.06
N ASN A 388 2.74 -0.34 -24.04
CA ASN A 388 3.89 -1.21 -24.22
C ASN A 388 3.56 -2.41 -25.13
N GLY A 389 4.60 -3.10 -25.61
CA GLY A 389 4.45 -4.34 -26.36
C GLY A 389 4.01 -4.17 -27.83
N TYR A 390 3.91 -2.95 -28.35
CA TYR A 390 3.59 -2.68 -29.74
C TYR A 390 4.82 -2.28 -30.57
N ALA A 391 4.75 -2.52 -31.88
CA ALA A 391 5.77 -2.07 -32.81
C ALA A 391 5.71 -0.54 -33.05
N MET A 392 6.80 0.07 -33.53
CA MET A 392 6.92 1.49 -33.81
C MET A 392 5.75 2.06 -34.65
N GLY A 393 5.28 1.29 -35.65
CA GLY A 393 4.17 1.71 -36.52
C GLY A 393 2.90 2.05 -35.74
N HIS A 394 2.55 1.28 -34.71
CA HIS A 394 1.38 1.55 -33.87
C HIS A 394 1.42 2.95 -33.24
N TYR A 395 2.59 3.38 -32.74
CA TYR A 395 2.74 4.70 -32.11
C TYR A 395 2.72 5.82 -33.15
N LEU A 396 3.27 5.57 -34.34
CA LEU A 396 3.21 6.52 -35.47
C LEU A 396 1.77 6.66 -36.00
N ASP A 397 1.02 5.57 -36.10
CA ASP A 397 -0.42 5.60 -36.43
C ASP A 397 -1.18 6.44 -35.40
N HIS A 398 -0.89 6.24 -34.10
CA HIS A 398 -1.53 7.03 -33.05
C HIS A 398 -1.25 8.53 -33.15
N ILE A 399 0.00 8.92 -33.53
CA ILE A 399 0.33 10.32 -33.77
C ILE A 399 -0.45 10.85 -35.00
N LYS A 400 -0.47 10.10 -36.11
CA LYS A 400 -1.15 10.47 -37.36
C LYS A 400 -2.67 10.64 -37.16
N ASP A 401 -3.30 9.70 -36.45
CA ASP A 401 -4.75 9.68 -36.25
C ASP A 401 -5.18 10.57 -35.08
N SER A 402 -4.26 11.25 -34.41
CA SER A 402 -4.56 12.16 -33.30
C SER A 402 -5.28 13.43 -33.80
N LYS A 403 -6.00 14.09 -32.89
CA LYS A 403 -6.64 15.39 -33.14
C LYS A 403 -5.68 16.57 -33.25
N PHE A 404 -4.38 16.36 -33.07
CA PHE A 404 -3.37 17.43 -32.94
C PHE A 404 -2.75 17.79 -34.28
N ASP A 405 -2.56 19.08 -34.54
CA ASP A 405 -1.80 19.57 -35.71
C ASP A 405 -0.28 19.37 -35.45
N VAL A 406 0.25 18.22 -35.89
CA VAL A 406 1.60 17.79 -35.59
C VAL A 406 2.63 18.41 -36.54
N ARG A 407 3.45 19.29 -36.03
CA ARG A 407 4.57 19.94 -36.75
C ARG A 407 5.84 19.13 -36.74
N ALA A 408 6.22 18.60 -35.57
CA ALA A 408 7.48 17.89 -35.38
C ALA A 408 7.33 16.70 -34.44
N VAL A 409 8.07 15.63 -34.75
CA VAL A 409 8.18 14.43 -33.91
C VAL A 409 9.63 14.28 -33.45
N ARG A 410 9.83 14.33 -32.13
CA ARG A 410 11.14 14.42 -31.48
C ARG A 410 11.48 13.12 -30.78
N PHE A 411 12.43 12.40 -31.34
CA PHE A 411 12.89 11.11 -30.85
C PHE A 411 14.09 11.25 -29.91
N PRO A 412 14.23 10.39 -28.92
CA PRO A 412 15.48 10.27 -28.17
C PRO A 412 16.58 9.65 -29.04
N HIS A 413 17.82 9.77 -28.56
CA HIS A 413 19.03 9.37 -29.32
C HIS A 413 19.08 7.90 -29.72
N ASP A 414 18.43 7.01 -28.95
CA ASP A 414 18.38 5.56 -29.14
C ASP A 414 17.47 5.11 -30.30
N VAL A 415 16.69 6.01 -30.90
CA VAL A 415 16.00 5.74 -32.17
C VAL A 415 16.96 5.30 -33.29
N LYS A 416 18.25 5.63 -33.17
CA LYS A 416 19.31 5.22 -34.12
C LYS A 416 19.83 3.80 -33.89
N VAL A 417 19.35 3.08 -32.88
CA VAL A 417 19.70 1.67 -32.63
C VAL A 417 19.11 0.80 -33.74
N ARG A 418 19.87 -0.22 -34.17
CA ARG A 418 19.45 -1.17 -35.19
C ARG A 418 18.59 -2.27 -34.58
N GLU A 419 17.53 -2.65 -35.25
CA GLU A 419 16.69 -3.78 -34.86
C GLU A 419 17.00 -5.03 -35.69
N LEU A 420 17.22 -6.16 -35.02
CA LEU A 420 17.56 -7.44 -35.66
C LEU A 420 16.43 -8.00 -36.54
N GLY A 421 15.18 -7.66 -36.22
CA GLY A 421 14.00 -8.13 -36.94
C GLY A 421 13.65 -7.35 -38.21
N ALA A 422 14.29 -6.19 -38.45
CA ALA A 422 14.01 -5.33 -39.60
C ALA A 422 15.22 -5.29 -40.55
N SER A 423 15.03 -5.71 -41.82
CA SER A 423 16.14 -5.80 -42.77
C SER A 423 15.97 -4.85 -43.97
N ARG A 424 17.07 -4.38 -44.48
CA ARG A 424 17.18 -3.72 -45.82
C ARG A 424 17.23 -4.75 -46.92
N ARG A 425 17.04 -4.32 -48.17
CA ARG A 425 17.18 -5.20 -49.36
C ARG A 425 18.53 -5.93 -49.45
N ASN A 426 19.59 -5.36 -48.90
CA ASN A 426 20.94 -5.96 -48.83
C ASN A 426 21.17 -6.89 -47.62
N GLY A 427 20.12 -7.22 -46.84
CA GLY A 427 20.22 -8.08 -45.67
C GLY A 427 20.74 -7.43 -44.40
N THR A 428 21.04 -6.09 -44.39
CA THR A 428 21.49 -5.40 -43.17
C THR A 428 20.33 -4.93 -42.33
N ALA A 429 20.47 -4.95 -40.98
CA ALA A 429 19.43 -4.50 -40.05
C ALA A 429 19.15 -2.99 -40.21
N LYS A 430 17.86 -2.61 -40.21
CA LYS A 430 17.41 -1.22 -40.22
C LYS A 430 17.49 -0.62 -38.81
N THR A 431 17.72 0.69 -38.75
CA THR A 431 17.51 1.45 -37.51
C THR A 431 16.02 1.80 -37.36
N ARG A 432 15.58 2.04 -36.10
CA ARG A 432 14.24 2.60 -35.86
C ARG A 432 14.03 3.93 -36.56
N TYR A 433 15.06 4.76 -36.64
CA TYR A 433 15.03 6.01 -37.39
C TYR A 433 14.70 5.83 -38.85
N GLU A 434 15.33 4.85 -39.53
CA GLU A 434 15.01 4.54 -40.92
C GLU A 434 13.58 4.08 -41.11
N MET A 435 13.05 3.29 -40.17
CA MET A 435 11.64 2.85 -40.18
C MET A 435 10.68 4.06 -40.08
N VAL A 436 10.99 5.03 -39.22
CA VAL A 436 10.19 6.26 -39.09
C VAL A 436 10.21 7.08 -40.38
N LEU A 437 11.38 7.21 -41.03
CA LEU A 437 11.46 7.94 -42.30
C LEU A 437 10.70 7.26 -43.44
N GLU A 438 10.77 5.92 -43.52
CA GLU A 438 9.98 5.14 -44.49
C GLU A 438 8.49 5.30 -44.23
N TYR A 439 8.04 5.21 -42.99
CA TYR A 439 6.65 5.43 -42.61
C TYR A 439 6.17 6.83 -43.00
N LYS A 440 6.94 7.88 -42.61
CA LYS A 440 6.64 9.27 -42.99
C LYS A 440 6.46 9.42 -44.49
N LYS A 441 7.35 8.81 -45.28
CA LYS A 441 7.29 8.86 -46.75
C LYS A 441 6.09 8.10 -47.33
N ALA A 442 5.77 6.94 -46.76
CA ALA A 442 4.65 6.10 -47.24
C ALA A 442 3.30 6.76 -46.97
N GLU A 443 3.18 7.47 -45.86
CA GLU A 443 1.95 8.14 -45.43
C GLU A 443 1.90 9.63 -45.86
N GLU A 444 2.88 10.09 -46.66
CA GLU A 444 2.98 11.49 -47.19
C GLU A 444 2.88 12.57 -46.10
N LEU A 445 3.49 12.32 -44.91
CA LEU A 445 3.38 13.22 -43.76
C LEU A 445 4.41 14.36 -43.79
N ASP A 446 4.02 15.58 -43.40
CA ASP A 446 4.86 16.77 -43.40
C ASP A 446 5.67 16.94 -42.11
N TRP A 447 5.62 16.00 -41.19
CA TRP A 447 6.31 16.12 -39.90
C TRP A 447 7.83 16.36 -40.06
N ARG A 448 8.35 17.27 -39.26
CA ARG A 448 9.80 17.37 -39.05
C ARG A 448 10.21 16.26 -38.07
N ILE A 449 11.21 15.45 -38.43
CA ILE A 449 11.76 14.41 -37.56
C ILE A 449 13.05 14.90 -36.96
N ASP A 450 13.07 15.12 -35.64
CA ASP A 450 14.25 15.54 -34.89
C ASP A 450 14.73 14.38 -33.99
N VAL A 451 16.03 14.21 -33.87
CA VAL A 451 16.66 13.28 -32.91
C VAL A 451 17.39 14.10 -31.87
N LEU A 452 16.95 14.00 -30.63
CA LEU A 452 17.55 14.75 -29.52
C LEU A 452 18.87 14.14 -29.11
N PRO A 453 19.87 14.98 -28.71
CA PRO A 453 21.14 14.48 -28.21
C PRO A 453 20.98 13.73 -26.90
N LYS A 454 21.93 12.81 -26.64
CA LYS A 454 21.98 12.13 -25.32
C LYS A 454 22.35 13.17 -24.26
N ALA A 455 21.54 13.26 -23.22
CA ALA A 455 21.84 14.07 -22.05
C ALA A 455 22.07 13.13 -20.82
N SER A 456 22.74 13.61 -19.78
CA SER A 456 22.77 12.91 -18.51
C SER A 456 21.42 13.05 -17.81
N ILE A 457 21.12 12.14 -16.91
CA ILE A 457 19.87 12.15 -16.13
C ILE A 457 19.76 13.46 -15.33
N GLU A 458 20.85 13.90 -14.71
CA GLU A 458 20.91 15.15 -13.93
C GLU A 458 20.58 16.37 -14.81
N ASN A 459 21.15 16.44 -16.01
CA ASN A 459 20.86 17.53 -16.95
C ASN A 459 19.40 17.51 -17.41
N GLY A 460 18.83 16.32 -17.59
CA GLY A 460 17.41 16.15 -17.90
C GLY A 460 16.51 16.65 -16.76
N ILE A 461 16.82 16.28 -15.52
CA ILE A 461 16.10 16.73 -14.32
C ILE A 461 16.15 18.26 -14.22
N GLU A 462 17.32 18.87 -14.34
CA GLU A 462 17.48 20.33 -14.27
C GLU A 462 16.76 21.05 -15.42
N ALA A 463 16.74 20.47 -16.62
CA ALA A 463 15.98 21.02 -17.74
C ALA A 463 14.47 21.07 -17.46
N VAL A 464 13.92 20.00 -16.90
CA VAL A 464 12.50 19.94 -16.49
C VAL A 464 12.21 20.96 -15.39
N ARG A 465 13.05 21.06 -14.35
CA ARG A 465 12.89 22.07 -13.29
C ARG A 465 12.82 23.50 -13.82
N ARG A 466 13.56 23.83 -14.86
CA ARG A 466 13.54 25.16 -15.48
C ARG A 466 12.25 25.48 -16.22
N ILE A 467 11.57 24.48 -16.77
CA ILE A 467 10.32 24.70 -17.50
C ILE A 467 9.09 24.70 -16.58
N ILE A 468 9.13 24.02 -15.43
CA ILE A 468 8.00 23.90 -14.48
C ILE A 468 7.34 25.26 -14.17
N PRO A 469 8.04 26.37 -13.89
CA PRO A 469 7.40 27.64 -13.57
C PRO A 469 6.53 28.23 -14.71
N ASN A 470 6.74 27.74 -15.94
CA ASN A 470 6.01 28.15 -17.15
C ASN A 470 5.25 26.97 -17.79
N LEU A 471 4.95 25.94 -17.01
CA LEU A 471 4.29 24.71 -17.48
C LEU A 471 2.78 24.77 -17.23
N PHE A 472 2.03 24.35 -18.24
CA PHE A 472 0.60 24.05 -18.16
C PHE A 472 0.38 22.62 -18.60
N VAL A 473 -0.55 21.90 -17.93
CA VAL A 473 -0.84 20.50 -18.22
C VAL A 473 -2.35 20.32 -18.33
N ASP A 474 -2.78 19.66 -19.41
CA ASP A 474 -4.19 19.30 -19.54
C ASP A 474 -4.57 18.26 -18.47
N ALA A 475 -5.72 18.44 -17.84
CA ALA A 475 -6.20 17.56 -16.76
C ALA A 475 -6.45 16.11 -17.21
N SER A 476 -6.52 15.85 -18.53
CA SER A 476 -6.60 14.50 -19.10
C SER A 476 -5.25 13.77 -19.09
N CYS A 477 -4.12 14.50 -18.98
CA CYS A 477 -2.76 13.94 -18.91
C CYS A 477 -2.45 13.42 -17.49
N LYS A 478 -3.21 12.43 -17.05
CA LYS A 478 -3.13 11.89 -15.67
C LYS A 478 -1.79 11.22 -15.38
N TYR A 479 -1.25 10.48 -16.35
CA TYR A 479 0.03 9.79 -16.21
C TYR A 479 1.19 10.80 -16.06
N THR A 480 1.21 11.84 -16.89
CA THR A 480 2.20 12.93 -16.80
C THR A 480 2.14 13.64 -15.45
N ILE A 481 0.92 14.00 -14.99
CA ILE A 481 0.72 14.63 -13.67
C ILE A 481 1.25 13.72 -12.56
N ASP A 482 0.94 12.44 -12.63
CA ASP A 482 1.44 11.42 -11.70
C ASP A 482 2.97 11.32 -11.70
N CYS A 483 3.60 11.35 -12.88
CA CYS A 483 5.06 11.33 -12.99
C CYS A 483 5.69 12.57 -12.33
N PHE A 484 5.12 13.76 -12.47
CA PHE A 484 5.61 14.95 -11.79
C PHE A 484 5.58 14.84 -10.27
N PHE A 485 4.61 14.13 -9.71
CA PHE A 485 4.50 13.93 -8.26
C PHE A 485 5.37 12.79 -7.73
N ASN A 486 5.70 11.79 -8.56
CA ASN A 486 6.27 10.54 -8.07
C ASN A 486 7.68 10.22 -8.61
N TYR A 487 8.22 11.03 -9.54
CA TYR A 487 9.57 10.79 -10.06
C TYR A 487 10.63 11.07 -8.98
N SER A 488 11.28 10.00 -8.51
CA SER A 488 12.24 10.03 -7.41
C SER A 488 13.50 9.25 -7.74
N LYS A 489 14.54 9.44 -6.95
CA LYS A 489 15.77 8.66 -7.03
C LYS A 489 15.53 7.30 -6.38
N GLU A 490 15.82 6.22 -7.10
CA GLU A 490 15.99 4.92 -6.47
C GLU A 490 17.35 4.87 -5.77
N TRP A 491 17.36 4.54 -4.49
CA TRP A 491 18.59 4.27 -3.75
C TRP A 491 18.91 2.80 -3.93
N ASP A 492 20.08 2.52 -4.53
CA ASP A 492 20.60 1.16 -4.63
C ASP A 492 21.30 0.86 -3.29
N ASP A 493 20.66 0.02 -2.46
CA ASP A 493 21.21 -0.47 -1.19
C ASP A 493 22.34 -1.49 -1.48
N LYS A 494 23.41 -1.04 -2.13
CA LYS A 494 24.65 -1.81 -2.27
C LYS A 494 25.75 -1.19 -1.48
#